data_71cf3207873cf5663a45fec9a63e93e3
#
_entry.id   71cf3207873cf5663a45fec9a63e93e3
#
_cell.length_a   1.000
_cell.length_b   1.000
_cell.length_c   1.000
_cell.angle_alpha   90.00
_cell.angle_beta   90.00
_cell.angle_gamma   90.00
#
_symmetry.space_group_name_H-M   'P 1'
#
loop_
_entity.id
_entity.type
_entity.pdbx_description
1 polymer ?
#
loop_
_entity_poly.entity_id
_entity_poly.type
_entity_poly.pdbx_seq_one_letter_code
_entity_poly.pdbx_strand_id
1 'polypeptide(L)'
;MSYDLILRQALKLHDEGRLDEAERLYRQILETAPDHPVVLNLLGLVAQSKGLHEQAVSFFARAVEQNPQSAEYHFNLAWSEERRGKAAEAIKAYLRALQLQPGIKEARNALGNLYAGLGQTERAREQYNQAALLDPAYVEPRANLAKAENDIPALQKLAAQYPDDALIPYYISLLYRKEGKNEQALATAERACALSADESALLLAGELCLDMKRQTEALGYFRRALGLNARSVTALINLANAEADAETAEQMYKKALDISPDNVDARINLADLFYRQGRLHEALEEYRQAVILAPERAEISNNLGIIQKDFGEYEEALGLFFNALLKRPERAEYALNAAETLTLLYEKEADKAKKIAANWLRQMPENIFARRLNEIFGHTDGSSGTDYARELFNQFAGNYETVMNKIEYRLPLLFKQLLGAAKGEIIDLGCGTGLIGQALKNDENRLTGVDISSAMLEQAGKKGVYDKLVEADIEKYCRRLPPADWVVAADVFGYVGRLDGIIPAVFPRNFCFSVAAAAGTDDYELTPSGRYRHNPEYVKKLLQKAGYSDIMEHRTGLRRENGRPVEGVVFVAKEK
;
A
#
# COMPACT_ATOMS: atom_id res chain seq x y z
N MET A 1 -7.80 48.46 38.21
CA MET A 1 -6.33 48.44 38.00
C MET A 1 -6.00 49.20 36.74
N SER A 2 -4.86 49.90 36.68
CA SER A 2 -4.40 50.53 35.43
C SER A 2 -4.14 49.41 34.41
N TYR A 3 -4.51 49.66 33.16
CA TYR A 3 -4.25 48.81 32.00
C TYR A 3 -2.81 48.25 32.00
N ASP A 4 -1.81 49.12 32.17
CA ASP A 4 -0.39 48.74 32.21
C ASP A 4 -0.04 47.77 33.34
N LEU A 5 -0.72 47.83 34.45
CA LEU A 5 -0.48 46.93 35.57
C LEU A 5 -1.01 45.52 35.26
N ILE A 6 -2.21 45.43 34.65
CA ILE A 6 -2.81 44.16 34.23
C ILE A 6 -1.93 43.51 33.17
N LEU A 7 -1.46 44.29 32.16
CA LEU A 7 -0.60 43.77 31.10
C LEU A 7 0.74 43.26 31.65
N ARG A 8 1.39 43.98 32.53
CA ARG A 8 2.65 43.53 33.17
C ARG A 8 2.45 42.23 33.96
N GLN A 9 1.35 42.12 34.70
CA GLN A 9 1.03 40.92 35.45
C GLN A 9 0.75 39.73 34.52
N ALA A 10 0.03 39.94 33.42
CA ALA A 10 -0.24 38.93 32.41
C ALA A 10 1.02 38.45 31.71
N LEU A 11 1.94 39.35 31.35
CA LEU A 11 3.24 39.01 30.75
C LEU A 11 4.07 38.16 31.71
N LYS A 12 4.14 38.55 33.02
CA LYS A 12 4.85 37.75 34.03
C LYS A 12 4.30 36.33 34.13
N LEU A 13 2.97 36.17 34.16
CA LEU A 13 2.35 34.85 34.20
C LEU A 13 2.61 34.04 32.93
N HIS A 14 2.66 34.72 31.79
CA HIS A 14 3.01 34.08 30.51
C HIS A 14 4.44 33.53 30.54
N ASP A 15 5.40 34.34 31.01
CA ASP A 15 6.80 33.94 31.13
C ASP A 15 7.00 32.81 32.18
N GLU A 16 6.16 32.75 33.20
CA GLU A 16 6.12 31.68 34.22
C GLU A 16 5.44 30.40 33.65
N GLY A 17 4.93 30.39 32.41
CA GLY A 17 4.22 29.27 31.83
C GLY A 17 2.77 29.09 32.34
N ARG A 18 2.25 30.03 33.14
CA ARG A 18 0.88 30.02 33.70
C ARG A 18 -0.11 30.57 32.68
N LEU A 19 -0.22 29.86 31.53
CA LEU A 19 -0.90 30.34 30.33
C LEU A 19 -2.40 30.62 30.54
N ASP A 20 -3.10 29.82 31.38
CA ASP A 20 -4.52 30.04 31.63
C ASP A 20 -4.80 31.31 32.43
N GLU A 21 -3.91 31.63 33.33
CA GLU A 21 -4.03 32.85 34.14
C GLU A 21 -3.64 34.08 33.33
N ALA A 22 -2.61 33.99 32.51
CA ALA A 22 -2.22 35.03 31.57
C ALA A 22 -3.36 35.31 30.58
N GLU A 23 -3.97 34.27 30.01
CA GLU A 23 -5.11 34.40 29.08
C GLU A 23 -6.28 35.16 29.69
N ARG A 24 -6.65 34.85 30.94
CA ARG A 24 -7.75 35.58 31.61
C ARG A 24 -7.47 37.06 31.70
N LEU A 25 -6.26 37.45 32.05
CA LEU A 25 -5.87 38.86 32.16
C LEU A 25 -5.81 39.53 30.78
N TYR A 26 -5.31 38.85 29.76
CA TYR A 26 -5.35 39.38 28.39
C TYR A 26 -6.77 39.59 27.90
N ARG A 27 -7.70 38.65 28.15
CA ARG A 27 -9.13 38.81 27.82
C ARG A 27 -9.78 39.96 28.54
N GLN A 28 -9.45 40.16 29.81
CA GLN A 28 -9.93 41.30 30.60
C GLN A 28 -9.49 42.65 29.98
N ILE A 29 -8.29 42.71 29.40
CA ILE A 29 -7.83 43.90 28.70
C ILE A 29 -8.67 44.11 27.43
N LEU A 30 -8.98 43.04 26.66
CA LEU A 30 -9.79 43.15 25.45
C LEU A 30 -11.25 43.54 25.72
N GLU A 31 -11.79 43.38 26.96
CA GLU A 31 -13.11 43.91 27.32
C GLU A 31 -13.15 45.45 27.22
N THR A 32 -12.03 46.12 27.49
CA THR A 32 -11.91 47.56 27.45
C THR A 32 -11.25 48.10 26.18
N ALA A 33 -10.41 47.28 25.53
CA ALA A 33 -9.72 47.59 24.31
C ALA A 33 -9.74 46.39 23.35
N PRO A 34 -10.89 46.14 22.66
CA PRO A 34 -11.12 44.91 21.89
C PRO A 34 -10.10 44.62 20.81
N ASP A 35 -9.52 45.65 20.23
CA ASP A 35 -8.64 45.57 19.08
C ASP A 35 -7.19 45.96 19.40
N HIS A 36 -6.79 45.78 20.66
CA HIS A 36 -5.41 46.10 21.08
C HIS A 36 -4.40 45.09 20.45
N PRO A 37 -3.56 45.51 19.49
CA PRO A 37 -2.79 44.59 18.68
C PRO A 37 -1.79 43.75 19.45
N VAL A 38 -1.11 44.33 20.47
CA VAL A 38 -0.15 43.59 21.32
C VAL A 38 -0.87 42.49 22.09
N VAL A 39 -2.04 42.78 22.67
CA VAL A 39 -2.79 41.80 23.47
C VAL A 39 -3.35 40.70 22.61
N LEU A 40 -3.82 41.04 21.41
CA LEU A 40 -4.25 40.06 20.39
C LEU A 40 -3.08 39.12 20.01
N ASN A 41 -1.91 39.68 19.74
CA ASN A 41 -0.71 38.87 19.45
C ASN A 41 -0.35 37.94 20.62
N LEU A 42 -0.36 38.45 21.87
CA LEU A 42 -0.08 37.62 23.05
C LEU A 42 -1.10 36.51 23.29
N LEU A 43 -2.39 36.76 23.02
CA LEU A 43 -3.43 35.72 23.04
C LEU A 43 -3.22 34.69 21.94
N GLY A 44 -2.78 35.13 20.76
CA GLY A 44 -2.36 34.24 19.69
C GLY A 44 -1.22 33.31 20.11
N LEU A 45 -0.19 33.84 20.78
CA LEU A 45 0.94 33.04 21.31
C LEU A 45 0.49 32.05 22.39
N VAL A 46 -0.44 32.44 23.28
CA VAL A 46 -1.05 31.52 24.27
C VAL A 46 -1.81 30.40 23.57
N ALA A 47 -2.66 30.73 22.59
CA ALA A 47 -3.39 29.72 21.81
C ALA A 47 -2.46 28.78 21.05
N GLN A 48 -1.38 29.33 20.48
CA GLN A 48 -0.32 28.58 19.80
C GLN A 48 0.38 27.58 20.75
N SER A 49 0.75 28.01 21.95
CA SER A 49 1.38 27.16 22.98
C SER A 49 0.45 26.04 23.47
N LYS A 50 -0.87 26.24 23.38
CA LYS A 50 -1.89 25.23 23.68
C LYS A 50 -2.22 24.33 22.48
N GLY A 51 -1.60 24.53 21.32
CA GLY A 51 -1.90 23.79 20.09
C GLY A 51 -3.21 24.19 19.40
N LEU A 52 -3.84 25.29 19.83
CA LEU A 52 -5.13 25.78 19.29
C LEU A 52 -4.88 26.68 18.08
N HIS A 53 -4.35 26.11 16.98
CA HIS A 53 -3.87 26.87 15.83
C HIS A 53 -4.95 27.69 15.13
N GLU A 54 -6.19 27.23 15.07
CA GLU A 54 -7.32 28.02 14.51
C GLU A 54 -7.59 29.29 15.30
N GLN A 55 -7.60 29.18 16.64
CA GLN A 55 -7.77 30.33 17.50
C GLN A 55 -6.56 31.29 17.41
N ALA A 56 -5.34 30.71 17.34
CA ALA A 56 -4.13 31.51 17.16
C ALA A 56 -4.19 32.33 15.88
N VAL A 57 -4.55 31.74 14.75
CA VAL A 57 -4.73 32.43 13.46
C VAL A 57 -5.75 33.56 13.59
N SER A 58 -6.90 33.32 14.25
CA SER A 58 -7.92 34.37 14.45
C SER A 58 -7.37 35.57 15.21
N PHE A 59 -6.61 35.34 16.29
CA PHE A 59 -6.00 36.40 17.07
C PHE A 59 -4.90 37.14 16.30
N PHE A 60 -4.01 36.41 15.63
CA PHE A 60 -2.93 37.03 14.85
C PHE A 60 -3.46 37.80 13.64
N ALA A 61 -4.49 37.31 12.95
CA ALA A 61 -5.11 38.02 11.84
C ALA A 61 -5.67 39.38 12.29
N ARG A 62 -6.38 39.42 13.44
CA ARG A 62 -6.85 40.68 14.03
C ARG A 62 -5.69 41.59 14.45
N ALA A 63 -4.59 41.04 15.01
CA ALA A 63 -3.42 41.82 15.36
C ALA A 63 -2.78 42.46 14.09
N VAL A 64 -2.70 41.72 12.98
CA VAL A 64 -2.22 42.21 11.67
C VAL A 64 -3.15 43.29 11.11
N GLU A 65 -4.48 43.14 11.23
CA GLU A 65 -5.46 44.18 10.81
C GLU A 65 -5.21 45.50 11.52
N GLN A 66 -4.92 45.45 12.83
CA GLN A 66 -4.68 46.65 13.64
C GLN A 66 -3.28 47.25 13.46
N ASN A 67 -2.27 46.41 13.16
CA ASN A 67 -0.91 46.86 12.86
C ASN A 67 -0.29 46.07 11.70
N PRO A 68 -0.63 46.40 10.45
CA PRO A 68 -0.16 45.68 9.27
C PRO A 68 1.35 45.89 8.96
N GLN A 69 2.04 46.73 9.73
CA GLN A 69 3.47 46.99 9.60
C GLN A 69 4.33 46.20 10.60
N SER A 70 3.73 45.34 11.41
CA SER A 70 4.49 44.47 12.32
C SER A 70 4.93 43.18 11.61
N ALA A 71 6.22 43.06 11.37
CA ALA A 71 6.81 41.84 10.82
C ALA A 71 6.58 40.62 11.75
N GLU A 72 6.61 40.84 13.05
CA GLU A 72 6.37 39.81 14.08
C GLU A 72 4.96 39.21 13.94
N TYR A 73 3.92 40.05 13.79
CA TYR A 73 2.54 39.56 13.71
C TYR A 73 2.31 38.75 12.43
N HIS A 74 2.91 39.15 11.32
CA HIS A 74 2.88 38.36 10.08
C HIS A 74 3.65 37.04 10.22
N PHE A 75 4.76 37.03 10.93
CA PHE A 75 5.53 35.82 11.21
C PHE A 75 4.72 34.82 12.07
N ASN A 76 4.11 35.29 13.14
CA ASN A 76 3.30 34.45 14.04
C ASN A 76 2.06 33.90 13.33
N LEU A 77 1.41 34.72 12.49
CA LEU A 77 0.30 34.29 11.63
C LEU A 77 0.77 33.19 10.67
N ALA A 78 1.89 33.40 9.98
CA ALA A 78 2.44 32.45 9.03
C ALA A 78 2.75 31.10 9.68
N TRP A 79 3.38 31.12 10.84
CA TRP A 79 3.70 29.89 11.60
C TRP A 79 2.45 29.10 11.99
N SER A 80 1.39 29.80 12.42
CA SER A 80 0.12 29.14 12.78
C SER A 80 -0.63 28.59 11.55
N GLU A 81 -0.59 29.28 10.39
CA GLU A 81 -1.15 28.78 9.14
C GLU A 81 -0.40 27.56 8.63
N GLU A 82 0.93 27.55 8.75
CA GLU A 82 1.77 26.40 8.43
C GLU A 82 1.34 25.16 9.25
N ARG A 83 1.14 25.32 10.56
CA ARG A 83 0.69 24.24 11.46
C ARG A 83 -0.72 23.72 11.14
N ARG A 84 -1.55 24.54 10.51
CA ARG A 84 -2.88 24.15 9.97
C ARG A 84 -2.79 23.47 8.61
N GLY A 85 -1.59 23.33 8.03
CA GLY A 85 -1.40 22.80 6.69
C GLY A 85 -1.80 23.77 5.57
N LYS A 86 -2.02 25.06 5.87
CA LYS A 86 -2.39 26.11 4.92
C LYS A 86 -1.15 26.74 4.29
N ALA A 87 -0.44 25.96 3.45
CA ALA A 87 0.85 26.36 2.91
C ALA A 87 0.82 27.69 2.11
N ALA A 88 -0.24 27.93 1.33
CA ALA A 88 -0.34 29.14 0.52
C ALA A 88 -0.49 30.41 1.39
N GLU A 89 -1.31 30.34 2.44
CA GLU A 89 -1.54 31.40 3.40
C GLU A 89 -0.28 31.65 4.22
N ALA A 90 0.40 30.60 4.68
CA ALA A 90 1.67 30.68 5.39
C ALA A 90 2.76 31.36 4.54
N ILE A 91 2.93 30.96 3.27
CA ILE A 91 3.89 31.58 2.34
C ILE A 91 3.61 33.06 2.20
N LYS A 92 2.35 33.46 1.99
CA LYS A 92 1.96 34.87 1.85
C LYS A 92 2.33 35.69 3.08
N ALA A 93 2.06 35.15 4.26
CA ALA A 93 2.35 35.84 5.52
C ALA A 93 3.85 35.91 5.82
N TYR A 94 4.64 34.83 5.59
CA TYR A 94 6.11 34.87 5.71
C TYR A 94 6.74 35.86 4.72
N LEU A 95 6.30 35.91 3.47
CA LEU A 95 6.78 36.88 2.50
C LEU A 95 6.51 38.31 2.97
N ARG A 96 5.35 38.58 3.57
CA ARG A 96 5.03 39.89 4.11
C ARG A 96 5.90 40.24 5.30
N ALA A 97 6.14 39.28 6.22
CA ALA A 97 7.07 39.49 7.32
C ALA A 97 8.48 39.84 6.83
N LEU A 98 8.97 39.12 5.82
CA LEU A 98 10.29 39.38 5.21
C LEU A 98 10.37 40.68 4.39
N GLN A 99 9.27 41.17 3.80
CA GLN A 99 9.22 42.51 3.18
C GLN A 99 9.38 43.61 4.22
N LEU A 100 8.80 43.43 5.40
CA LEU A 100 8.87 44.41 6.50
C LEU A 100 10.21 44.31 7.24
N GLN A 101 10.71 43.12 7.44
CA GLN A 101 12.00 42.87 8.11
C GLN A 101 12.75 41.73 7.41
N PRO A 102 13.67 42.05 6.47
CA PRO A 102 14.39 41.08 5.66
C PRO A 102 15.33 40.13 6.44
N GLY A 103 15.69 40.49 7.68
CA GLY A 103 16.64 39.77 8.53
C GLY A 103 16.06 38.63 9.38
N ILE A 104 14.81 38.25 9.21
CA ILE A 104 14.21 37.14 9.98
C ILE A 104 14.65 35.81 9.37
N LYS A 105 15.76 35.25 9.86
CA LYS A 105 16.35 33.98 9.36
C LYS A 105 15.40 32.80 9.53
N GLU A 106 14.62 32.77 10.61
CA GLU A 106 13.62 31.73 10.90
C GLU A 106 12.49 31.74 9.85
N ALA A 107 12.01 32.93 9.44
CA ALA A 107 11.00 33.05 8.40
C ALA A 107 11.53 32.55 7.03
N ARG A 108 12.79 32.81 6.72
CA ARG A 108 13.43 32.29 5.50
C ARG A 108 13.56 30.79 5.54
N ASN A 109 13.99 30.20 6.66
CA ASN A 109 14.10 28.76 6.81
C ASN A 109 12.72 28.09 6.67
N ALA A 110 11.69 28.60 7.36
CA ALA A 110 10.33 28.12 7.26
C ALA A 110 9.76 28.22 5.83
N LEU A 111 9.99 29.36 5.15
CA LEU A 111 9.60 29.55 3.76
C LEU A 111 10.32 28.56 2.83
N GLY A 112 11.60 28.27 3.10
CA GLY A 112 12.37 27.24 2.41
C GLY A 112 11.74 25.85 2.58
N ASN A 113 11.34 25.49 3.79
CA ASN A 113 10.67 24.22 4.08
C ASN A 113 9.33 24.10 3.32
N LEU A 114 8.52 25.16 3.28
CA LEU A 114 7.27 25.20 2.54
C LEU A 114 7.49 25.02 1.03
N TYR A 115 8.47 25.71 0.45
CA TYR A 115 8.81 25.56 -0.98
C TYR A 115 9.34 24.15 -1.28
N ALA A 116 10.18 23.57 -0.41
CA ALA A 116 10.67 22.21 -0.58
C ALA A 116 9.50 21.19 -0.54
N GLY A 117 8.57 21.36 0.39
CA GLY A 117 7.36 20.53 0.49
C GLY A 117 6.45 20.62 -0.75
N LEU A 118 6.47 21.75 -1.45
CA LEU A 118 5.75 21.96 -2.72
C LEU A 118 6.57 21.53 -3.97
N GLY A 119 7.75 20.94 -3.80
CA GLY A 119 8.63 20.53 -4.90
C GLY A 119 9.32 21.70 -5.61
N GLN A 120 9.25 22.93 -5.07
CA GLN A 120 9.85 24.14 -5.64
C GLN A 120 11.31 24.31 -5.16
N THR A 121 12.17 23.37 -5.53
CA THR A 121 13.54 23.20 -5.00
C THR A 121 14.41 24.45 -5.16
N GLU A 122 14.34 25.15 -6.29
CA GLU A 122 15.15 26.35 -6.52
C GLU A 122 14.75 27.49 -5.57
N ARG A 123 13.46 27.70 -5.34
CA ARG A 123 12.97 28.69 -4.37
C ARG A 123 13.36 28.32 -2.94
N ALA A 124 13.26 27.05 -2.60
CA ALA A 124 13.71 26.55 -1.30
C ALA A 124 15.20 26.83 -1.09
N ARG A 125 16.04 26.49 -2.09
CA ARG A 125 17.48 26.75 -2.09
C ARG A 125 17.81 28.23 -1.84
N GLU A 126 17.13 29.14 -2.54
CA GLU A 126 17.31 30.57 -2.34
C GLU A 126 17.04 30.97 -0.90
N GLN A 127 15.92 30.54 -0.32
CA GLN A 127 15.55 30.94 1.03
C GLN A 127 16.49 30.33 2.10
N TYR A 128 16.90 29.06 1.96
CA TYR A 128 17.87 28.45 2.87
C TYR A 128 19.25 29.14 2.80
N ASN A 129 19.73 29.47 1.61
CA ASN A 129 21.00 30.19 1.45
C ASN A 129 20.93 31.57 2.09
N GLN A 130 19.84 32.29 1.92
CA GLN A 130 19.63 33.59 2.56
C GLN A 130 19.58 33.48 4.10
N ALA A 131 18.93 32.44 4.65
CA ALA A 131 18.91 32.18 6.09
C ALA A 131 20.32 31.89 6.62
N ALA A 132 21.11 31.05 5.92
CA ALA A 132 22.48 30.71 6.29
C ALA A 132 23.45 31.87 6.19
N LEU A 133 23.20 32.81 5.26
CA LEU A 133 24.00 34.06 5.13
C LEU A 133 23.72 35.02 6.28
N LEU A 134 22.47 35.10 6.74
CA LEU A 134 22.09 35.97 7.89
C LEU A 134 22.72 35.50 9.19
N ASP A 135 22.83 34.20 9.37
CA ASP A 135 23.46 33.58 10.53
C ASP A 135 24.22 32.30 10.14
N PRO A 136 25.54 32.37 9.97
CA PRO A 136 26.38 31.21 9.67
C PRO A 136 26.38 30.12 10.76
N ALA A 137 26.01 30.45 12.00
CA ALA A 137 25.90 29.48 13.08
C ALA A 137 24.55 28.73 13.05
N TYR A 138 23.57 29.22 12.31
CA TYR A 138 22.27 28.57 12.11
C TYR A 138 22.41 27.40 11.13
N VAL A 139 22.62 26.18 11.65
CA VAL A 139 22.96 24.98 10.87
C VAL A 139 21.75 24.46 10.10
N GLU A 140 20.55 24.57 10.68
CA GLU A 140 19.31 23.98 10.16
C GLU A 140 19.00 24.30 8.69
N PRO A 141 19.11 25.55 8.19
CA PRO A 141 18.87 25.83 6.78
C PRO A 141 19.81 25.07 5.83
N ARG A 142 21.07 24.87 6.22
CA ARG A 142 22.05 24.10 5.41
C ARG A 142 21.71 22.61 5.41
N ALA A 143 21.28 22.08 6.56
CA ALA A 143 20.83 20.69 6.67
C ALA A 143 19.53 20.48 5.89
N ASN A 144 18.57 21.41 5.97
CA ASN A 144 17.33 21.39 5.21
C ASN A 144 17.58 21.44 3.69
N LEU A 145 18.53 22.28 3.24
CA LEU A 145 18.92 22.34 1.83
C LEU A 145 19.50 21.00 1.36
N ALA A 146 20.49 20.48 2.07
CA ALA A 146 21.12 19.21 1.71
C ALA A 146 20.12 18.04 1.70
N LYS A 147 19.17 18.02 2.65
CA LYS A 147 18.04 17.06 2.66
C LYS A 147 17.16 17.23 1.42
N ALA A 148 16.77 18.45 1.09
CA ALA A 148 15.90 18.74 -0.07
C ALA A 148 16.55 18.35 -1.40
N GLU A 149 17.88 18.46 -1.49
CA GLU A 149 18.69 18.08 -2.66
C GLU A 149 19.09 16.58 -2.64
N ASN A 150 18.74 15.83 -1.61
CA ASN A 150 19.17 14.45 -1.35
C ASN A 150 20.71 14.31 -1.28
N ASP A 151 21.41 15.33 -0.79
CA ASP A 151 22.88 15.40 -0.72
C ASP A 151 23.40 14.83 0.62
N ILE A 152 23.55 13.49 0.67
CA ILE A 152 24.11 12.80 1.84
C ILE A 152 25.56 13.24 2.12
N PRO A 153 26.46 13.38 1.14
CA PRO A 153 27.81 13.91 1.36
C PRO A 153 27.84 15.27 2.06
N ALA A 154 26.98 16.22 1.65
CA ALA A 154 26.86 17.51 2.31
C ALA A 154 26.43 17.38 3.77
N LEU A 155 25.43 16.53 4.05
CA LEU A 155 25.00 16.26 5.43
C LEU A 155 26.11 15.59 6.26
N GLN A 156 26.87 14.66 5.70
CA GLN A 156 28.01 14.04 6.37
C GLN A 156 29.12 15.07 6.72
N LYS A 157 29.38 16.01 5.83
CA LYS A 157 30.30 17.12 6.09
C LYS A 157 29.78 18.01 7.22
N LEU A 158 28.48 18.33 7.24
CA LEU A 158 27.86 19.07 8.33
C LEU A 158 27.94 18.28 9.65
N ALA A 159 27.68 16.95 9.64
CA ALA A 159 27.80 16.11 10.82
C ALA A 159 29.20 16.06 11.41
N ALA A 160 30.23 16.21 10.58
CA ALA A 160 31.62 16.30 11.04
C ALA A 160 31.94 17.69 11.67
N GLN A 161 31.28 18.76 11.19
CA GLN A 161 31.44 20.13 11.72
C GLN A 161 30.60 20.36 12.99
N TYR A 162 29.44 19.70 13.08
CA TYR A 162 28.47 19.81 14.17
C TYR A 162 28.15 18.44 14.74
N PRO A 163 29.09 17.78 15.43
CA PRO A 163 28.96 16.37 15.85
C PRO A 163 27.85 16.12 16.86
N ASP A 164 27.44 17.15 17.59
CA ASP A 164 26.42 17.09 18.65
C ASP A 164 25.01 17.48 18.16
N ASP A 165 24.87 17.83 16.88
CA ASP A 165 23.57 18.18 16.30
C ASP A 165 22.83 16.90 15.88
N ALA A 166 21.69 16.61 16.56
CA ALA A 166 20.87 15.41 16.31
C ALA A 166 20.06 15.46 15.02
N LEU A 167 19.77 16.66 14.48
CA LEU A 167 18.96 16.83 13.27
C LEU A 167 19.67 16.28 12.02
N ILE A 168 21.00 16.45 11.97
CA ILE A 168 21.78 16.04 10.81
C ILE A 168 21.76 14.50 10.61
N PRO A 169 22.12 13.66 11.62
CA PRO A 169 22.02 12.21 11.45
C PRO A 169 20.57 11.72 11.24
N TYR A 170 19.57 12.41 11.80
CA TYR A 170 18.16 12.14 11.50
C TYR A 170 17.86 12.32 10.00
N TYR A 171 18.34 13.41 9.37
CA TYR A 171 18.15 13.63 7.93
C TYR A 171 18.91 12.63 7.07
N ILE A 172 20.12 12.26 7.45
CA ILE A 172 20.89 11.21 6.77
C ILE A 172 20.11 9.88 6.80
N SER A 173 19.50 9.56 7.95
CA SER A 173 18.66 8.37 8.11
C SER A 173 17.47 8.36 7.14
N LEU A 174 16.73 9.47 7.05
CA LEU A 174 15.62 9.60 6.11
C LEU A 174 16.05 9.39 4.65
N LEU A 175 17.22 9.92 4.25
CA LEU A 175 17.73 9.76 2.90
C LEU A 175 18.20 8.32 2.63
N TYR A 176 18.88 7.67 3.57
CA TYR A 176 19.25 6.25 3.42
C TYR A 176 18.02 5.34 3.35
N ARG A 177 16.96 5.62 4.13
CA ARG A 177 15.68 4.89 4.01
C ARG A 177 15.09 5.03 2.61
N LYS A 178 15.10 6.24 2.05
CA LYS A 178 14.62 6.51 0.68
C LYS A 178 15.42 5.76 -0.38
N GLU A 179 16.72 5.54 -0.15
CA GLU A 179 17.59 4.73 -1.02
C GLU A 179 17.47 3.21 -0.77
N GLY A 180 16.62 2.77 0.17
CA GLY A 180 16.48 1.36 0.56
C GLY A 180 17.65 0.80 1.38
N LYS A 181 18.54 1.66 1.88
CA LYS A 181 19.71 1.31 2.68
C LYS A 181 19.36 1.26 4.18
N ASN A 182 18.46 0.35 4.55
CA ASN A 182 17.81 0.33 5.86
C ASN A 182 18.78 0.17 7.04
N GLU A 183 19.85 -0.65 6.91
CA GLU A 183 20.85 -0.80 7.98
C GLU A 183 21.62 0.52 8.24
N GLN A 184 22.01 1.23 7.18
CA GLN A 184 22.68 2.53 7.31
C GLN A 184 21.73 3.60 7.84
N ALA A 185 20.46 3.55 7.44
CA ALA A 185 19.41 4.41 7.96
C ALA A 185 19.23 4.19 9.46
N LEU A 186 19.13 2.94 9.93
CA LEU A 186 18.98 2.62 11.34
C LEU A 186 20.18 3.12 12.16
N ALA A 187 21.41 2.84 11.73
CA ALA A 187 22.61 3.28 12.44
C ALA A 187 22.68 4.80 12.60
N THR A 188 22.21 5.57 11.59
CA THR A 188 22.16 7.03 11.68
C THR A 188 20.98 7.53 12.51
N ALA A 189 19.82 6.85 12.50
CA ALA A 189 18.71 7.15 13.41
C ALA A 189 19.10 6.91 14.89
N GLU A 190 19.79 5.81 15.16
CA GLU A 190 20.32 5.49 16.51
C GLU A 190 21.29 6.57 17.01
N ARG A 191 22.16 7.08 16.13
CA ARG A 191 23.02 8.21 16.44
C ARG A 191 22.21 9.47 16.80
N ALA A 192 21.16 9.78 16.03
CA ALA A 192 20.25 10.88 16.36
C ALA A 192 19.60 10.69 17.73
N CYS A 193 19.09 9.48 18.02
CA CYS A 193 18.50 9.13 19.32
C CYS A 193 19.50 9.20 20.50
N ALA A 194 20.79 9.01 20.24
CA ALA A 194 21.84 9.11 21.25
C ALA A 194 22.21 10.56 21.56
N LEU A 195 22.13 11.44 20.56
CA LEU A 195 22.45 12.87 20.70
C LEU A 195 21.29 13.65 21.32
N SER A 196 20.07 13.28 21.01
CA SER A 196 18.85 13.91 21.56
C SER A 196 17.76 12.88 21.76
N ALA A 197 17.10 12.96 22.93
CA ALA A 197 15.87 12.22 23.17
C ALA A 197 14.73 12.89 22.38
N ASP A 198 14.66 12.64 21.07
CA ASP A 198 13.64 13.16 20.17
C ASP A 198 12.66 12.06 19.74
N GLU A 199 11.37 12.38 19.82
CA GLU A 199 10.30 11.45 19.46
C GLU A 199 10.41 11.02 17.99
N SER A 200 10.70 11.96 17.07
CA SER A 200 10.76 11.68 15.62
C SER A 200 11.88 10.70 15.26
N ALA A 201 13.04 10.83 15.91
CA ALA A 201 14.17 9.92 15.70
C ALA A 201 13.86 8.51 16.21
N LEU A 202 13.19 8.40 17.37
CA LEU A 202 12.75 7.11 17.92
C LEU A 202 11.68 6.44 17.05
N LEU A 203 10.72 7.20 16.54
CA LEU A 203 9.70 6.69 15.62
C LEU A 203 10.36 6.17 14.33
N LEU A 204 11.28 6.93 13.75
CA LEU A 204 12.00 6.51 12.55
C LEU A 204 12.82 5.23 12.76
N ALA A 205 13.54 5.12 13.89
CA ALA A 205 14.29 3.91 14.23
C ALA A 205 13.37 2.69 14.38
N GLY A 206 12.22 2.86 15.04
CA GLY A 206 11.21 1.81 15.17
C GLY A 206 10.62 1.37 13.84
N GLU A 207 10.27 2.31 12.96
CA GLU A 207 9.77 2.01 11.61
C GLU A 207 10.81 1.28 10.76
N LEU A 208 12.08 1.69 10.81
CA LEU A 208 13.18 1.00 10.12
C LEU A 208 13.37 -0.43 10.63
N CYS A 209 13.21 -0.66 11.93
CA CYS A 209 13.24 -2.00 12.50
C CYS A 209 12.08 -2.86 11.96
N LEU A 210 10.88 -2.30 11.79
CA LEU A 210 9.75 -3.02 11.17
C LEU A 210 10.03 -3.35 9.70
N ASP A 211 10.56 -2.39 8.93
CA ASP A 211 10.93 -2.59 7.52
C ASP A 211 11.94 -3.76 7.38
N MET A 212 12.80 -3.97 8.39
CA MET A 212 13.78 -5.05 8.48
C MET A 212 13.27 -6.31 9.20
N LYS A 213 11.98 -6.37 9.57
CA LYS A 213 11.35 -7.47 10.33
C LYS A 213 11.95 -7.69 11.74
N ARG A 214 12.53 -6.65 12.34
CA ARG A 214 13.12 -6.65 13.69
C ARG A 214 12.09 -6.15 14.72
N GLN A 215 10.99 -6.87 14.85
CA GLN A 215 9.79 -6.47 15.60
C GLN A 215 10.07 -6.13 17.08
N THR A 216 10.87 -6.93 17.77
CA THR A 216 11.19 -6.70 19.21
C THR A 216 11.92 -5.38 19.42
N GLU A 217 12.82 -5.00 18.53
CA GLU A 217 13.55 -3.75 18.60
C GLU A 217 12.63 -2.56 18.30
N ALA A 218 11.76 -2.69 17.30
CA ALA A 218 10.76 -1.68 16.96
C ALA A 218 9.87 -1.34 18.17
N LEU A 219 9.36 -2.36 18.87
CA LEU A 219 8.58 -2.17 20.10
C LEU A 219 9.35 -1.38 21.17
N GLY A 220 10.67 -1.64 21.32
CA GLY A 220 11.54 -0.91 22.22
C GLY A 220 11.61 0.59 21.90
N TYR A 221 11.77 0.93 20.63
CA TYR A 221 11.81 2.34 20.19
C TYR A 221 10.46 3.05 20.38
N PHE A 222 9.35 2.42 20.02
CA PHE A 222 8.02 3.03 20.17
C PHE A 222 7.64 3.22 21.64
N ARG A 223 8.00 2.29 22.54
CA ARG A 223 7.81 2.46 23.99
C ARG A 223 8.65 3.62 24.55
N ARG A 224 9.88 3.81 24.07
CA ARG A 224 10.70 4.98 24.43
C ARG A 224 10.08 6.28 23.93
N ALA A 225 9.54 6.32 22.70
CA ALA A 225 8.83 7.48 22.16
C ALA A 225 7.62 7.83 23.04
N LEU A 226 6.82 6.84 23.46
CA LEU A 226 5.71 7.05 24.41
C LEU A 226 6.18 7.50 25.80
N GLY A 227 7.37 7.09 26.23
CA GLY A 227 7.99 7.57 27.46
C GLY A 227 8.32 9.06 27.42
N LEU A 228 8.62 9.61 26.24
CA LEU A 228 8.83 11.04 26.04
C LEU A 228 7.50 11.80 25.92
N ASN A 229 6.58 11.24 25.16
CA ASN A 229 5.27 11.83 24.90
C ASN A 229 4.17 10.76 25.03
N ALA A 230 3.60 10.62 26.22
CA ALA A 230 2.55 9.64 26.51
C ALA A 230 1.25 9.86 25.70
N ARG A 231 1.10 11.00 25.03
CA ARG A 231 -0.02 11.36 24.17
C ARG A 231 0.33 11.31 22.67
N SER A 232 1.45 10.73 22.29
CA SER A 232 1.84 10.56 20.90
C SER A 232 0.92 9.58 20.18
N VAL A 233 0.04 10.11 19.34
CA VAL A 233 -0.88 9.31 18.51
C VAL A 233 -0.08 8.41 17.56
N THR A 234 0.96 8.93 16.94
CA THR A 234 1.82 8.18 16.00
C THR A 234 2.54 7.03 16.71
N ALA A 235 3.10 7.28 17.89
CA ALA A 235 3.77 6.22 18.66
C ALA A 235 2.79 5.12 19.10
N LEU A 236 1.56 5.48 19.50
CA LEU A 236 0.51 4.53 19.85
C LEU A 236 0.12 3.66 18.65
N ILE A 237 -0.09 4.26 17.48
CA ILE A 237 -0.43 3.53 16.25
C ILE A 237 0.72 2.60 15.84
N ASN A 238 1.95 3.08 15.82
CA ASN A 238 3.11 2.29 15.43
C ASN A 238 3.39 1.14 16.41
N LEU A 239 3.18 1.39 17.72
CA LEU A 239 3.27 0.34 18.72
C LEU A 239 2.21 -0.73 18.51
N ALA A 240 0.95 -0.33 18.26
CA ALA A 240 -0.15 -1.24 17.97
C ALA A 240 0.10 -2.06 16.68
N ASN A 241 0.63 -1.44 15.63
CA ASN A 241 0.99 -2.13 14.38
C ASN A 241 2.09 -3.18 14.59
N ALA A 242 3.01 -2.92 15.53
CA ALA A 242 4.11 -3.82 15.85
C ALA A 242 3.74 -4.89 16.89
N GLU A 243 2.64 -4.74 17.62
CA GLU A 243 2.25 -5.65 18.71
C GLU A 243 1.69 -6.97 18.15
N ALA A 244 2.14 -8.08 18.71
CA ALA A 244 1.65 -9.40 18.34
C ALA A 244 0.33 -9.76 19.06
N ASP A 245 0.15 -9.24 20.28
CA ASP A 245 -1.07 -9.43 21.05
C ASP A 245 -2.17 -8.48 20.59
N ALA A 246 -3.22 -9.06 20.03
CA ALA A 246 -4.32 -8.31 19.43
C ALA A 246 -5.11 -7.47 20.46
N GLU A 247 -5.22 -7.91 21.71
CA GLU A 247 -5.91 -7.14 22.76
C GLU A 247 -5.12 -5.89 23.13
N THR A 248 -3.81 -6.03 23.29
CA THR A 248 -2.90 -4.90 23.52
C THR A 248 -2.93 -3.92 22.35
N ALA A 249 -2.89 -4.40 21.10
CA ALA A 249 -2.98 -3.55 19.92
C ALA A 249 -4.31 -2.77 19.89
N GLU A 250 -5.44 -3.41 20.16
CA GLU A 250 -6.76 -2.77 20.24
C GLU A 250 -6.78 -1.64 21.26
N GLN A 251 -6.21 -1.88 22.45
CA GLN A 251 -6.13 -0.85 23.51
C GLN A 251 -5.31 0.36 23.07
N MET A 252 -4.20 0.15 22.34
CA MET A 252 -3.36 1.23 21.83
C MET A 252 -4.08 2.07 20.76
N TYR A 253 -4.77 1.42 19.80
CA TYR A 253 -5.58 2.15 18.81
C TYR A 253 -6.72 2.94 19.47
N LYS A 254 -7.40 2.37 20.46
CA LYS A 254 -8.45 3.09 21.21
C LYS A 254 -7.88 4.30 21.94
N LYS A 255 -6.73 4.16 22.60
CA LYS A 255 -6.05 5.31 23.23
C LYS A 255 -5.66 6.39 22.20
N ALA A 256 -5.21 6.00 21.01
CA ALA A 256 -4.92 6.94 19.93
C ALA A 256 -6.17 7.71 19.51
N LEU A 257 -7.32 7.02 19.40
CA LEU A 257 -8.61 7.62 19.08
C LEU A 257 -9.21 8.45 20.21
N ASP A 258 -8.95 8.14 21.49
CA ASP A 258 -9.31 8.98 22.64
C ASP A 258 -8.57 10.33 22.61
N ILE A 259 -7.34 10.34 22.08
CA ILE A 259 -6.52 11.55 21.93
C ILE A 259 -6.90 12.34 20.68
N SER A 260 -7.11 11.64 19.57
CA SER A 260 -7.46 12.19 18.27
C SER A 260 -8.61 11.38 17.64
N PRO A 261 -9.87 11.71 17.94
CA PRO A 261 -11.04 10.98 17.43
C PRO A 261 -11.16 10.94 15.92
N ASP A 262 -10.59 11.93 15.23
CA ASP A 262 -10.64 12.04 13.76
C ASP A 262 -9.42 11.41 13.06
N ASN A 263 -8.60 10.65 13.78
CA ASN A 263 -7.44 10.01 13.18
C ASN A 263 -7.88 8.81 12.32
N VAL A 264 -7.82 9.01 11.00
CA VAL A 264 -8.27 8.04 9.99
C VAL A 264 -7.42 6.77 10.01
N ASP A 265 -6.09 6.90 10.18
CA ASP A 265 -5.19 5.74 10.16
C ASP A 265 -5.40 4.83 11.37
N ALA A 266 -5.63 5.41 12.56
CA ALA A 266 -5.97 4.62 13.74
C ALA A 266 -7.29 3.85 13.56
N ARG A 267 -8.31 4.47 12.93
CA ARG A 267 -9.59 3.81 12.65
C ARG A 267 -9.44 2.67 11.65
N ILE A 268 -8.72 2.91 10.55
CA ILE A 268 -8.48 1.86 9.54
C ILE A 268 -7.75 0.68 10.16
N ASN A 269 -6.67 0.93 10.91
CA ASN A 269 -5.88 -0.14 11.52
C ASN A 269 -6.67 -0.92 12.59
N LEU A 270 -7.54 -0.24 13.35
CA LEU A 270 -8.44 -0.88 14.30
C LEU A 270 -9.49 -1.73 13.58
N ALA A 271 -10.07 -1.23 12.49
CA ALA A 271 -11.00 -1.96 11.65
C ALA A 271 -10.34 -3.21 11.02
N ASP A 272 -9.11 -3.08 10.51
CA ASP A 272 -8.32 -4.21 9.98
C ASP A 272 -8.05 -5.26 11.07
N LEU A 273 -7.79 -4.82 12.30
CA LEU A 273 -7.60 -5.72 13.44
C LEU A 273 -8.89 -6.49 13.75
N PHE A 274 -10.05 -5.82 13.83
CA PHE A 274 -11.34 -6.45 14.05
C PHE A 274 -11.70 -7.41 12.92
N TYR A 275 -11.46 -7.03 11.66
CA TYR A 275 -11.70 -7.90 10.51
C TYR A 275 -10.89 -9.20 10.60
N ARG A 276 -9.59 -9.11 10.92
CA ARG A 276 -8.72 -10.29 11.10
C ARG A 276 -9.16 -11.20 12.25
N GLN A 277 -9.82 -10.65 13.26
CA GLN A 277 -10.41 -11.41 14.39
C GLN A 277 -11.79 -11.99 14.07
N GLY A 278 -12.38 -11.71 12.89
CA GLY A 278 -13.74 -12.10 12.54
C GLY A 278 -14.84 -11.26 13.20
N ARG A 279 -14.47 -10.15 13.85
CA ARG A 279 -15.37 -9.18 14.49
C ARG A 279 -15.93 -8.20 13.44
N LEU A 280 -16.67 -8.75 12.47
CA LEU A 280 -17.05 -8.02 11.26
C LEU A 280 -17.92 -6.78 11.51
N HIS A 281 -18.82 -6.82 12.52
CA HIS A 281 -19.66 -5.67 12.85
C HIS A 281 -18.87 -4.49 13.40
N GLU A 282 -17.86 -4.76 14.22
CA GLU A 282 -16.99 -3.71 14.78
C GLU A 282 -16.07 -3.15 13.70
N ALA A 283 -15.54 -3.99 12.83
CA ALA A 283 -14.78 -3.55 11.67
C ALA A 283 -15.62 -2.64 10.74
N LEU A 284 -16.87 -3.03 10.49
CA LEU A 284 -17.83 -2.27 9.68
C LEU A 284 -18.03 -0.85 10.24
N GLU A 285 -18.21 -0.72 11.55
CA GLU A 285 -18.45 0.58 12.19
C GLU A 285 -17.22 1.50 12.06
N GLU A 286 -16.03 1.00 12.35
CA GLU A 286 -14.81 1.81 12.25
C GLU A 286 -14.52 2.24 10.80
N TYR A 287 -14.70 1.36 9.80
CA TYR A 287 -14.56 1.75 8.40
C TYR A 287 -15.63 2.76 7.94
N ARG A 288 -16.88 2.67 8.44
CA ARG A 288 -17.91 3.68 8.16
C ARG A 288 -17.51 5.06 8.68
N GLN A 289 -16.96 5.12 9.89
CA GLN A 289 -16.43 6.38 10.42
C GLN A 289 -15.24 6.88 9.60
N ALA A 290 -14.32 5.97 9.22
CA ALA A 290 -13.16 6.33 8.41
C ALA A 290 -13.54 6.89 7.03
N VAL A 291 -14.55 6.32 6.35
CA VAL A 291 -15.00 6.81 5.04
C VAL A 291 -15.67 8.19 5.09
N ILE A 292 -16.30 8.52 6.23
CA ILE A 292 -16.87 9.85 6.45
C ILE A 292 -15.76 10.89 6.62
N LEU A 293 -14.69 10.54 7.34
CA LEU A 293 -13.57 11.43 7.62
C LEU A 293 -12.66 11.64 6.41
N ALA A 294 -12.45 10.60 5.58
CA ALA A 294 -11.57 10.64 4.43
C ALA A 294 -12.22 9.95 3.21
N PRO A 295 -13.29 10.55 2.64
CA PRO A 295 -14.03 9.95 1.54
C PRO A 295 -13.21 9.81 0.26
N GLU A 296 -12.11 10.53 0.11
CA GLU A 296 -11.20 10.45 -1.05
C GLU A 296 -10.28 9.22 -1.02
N ARG A 297 -10.09 8.58 0.12
CA ARG A 297 -9.23 7.40 0.26
C ARG A 297 -9.92 6.16 -0.30
N ALA A 298 -9.46 5.71 -1.46
CA ALA A 298 -10.06 4.58 -2.20
C ALA A 298 -10.00 3.25 -1.42
N GLU A 299 -8.92 3.03 -0.68
CA GLU A 299 -8.72 1.82 0.10
C GLU A 299 -9.77 1.61 1.19
N ILE A 300 -10.32 2.67 1.77
CA ILE A 300 -11.38 2.54 2.79
C ILE A 300 -12.66 2.00 2.14
N SER A 301 -13.03 2.52 0.97
CA SER A 301 -14.18 2.01 0.22
C SER A 301 -13.99 0.55 -0.18
N ASN A 302 -12.79 0.18 -0.62
CA ASN A 302 -12.48 -1.21 -0.96
C ASN A 302 -12.60 -2.14 0.26
N ASN A 303 -12.01 -1.78 1.39
CA ASN A 303 -12.03 -2.62 2.60
C ASN A 303 -13.45 -2.75 3.17
N LEU A 304 -14.23 -1.66 3.15
CA LEU A 304 -15.65 -1.70 3.50
C LEU A 304 -16.45 -2.61 2.55
N GLY A 305 -16.13 -2.57 1.23
CA GLY A 305 -16.72 -3.47 0.24
C GLY A 305 -16.42 -4.94 0.50
N ILE A 306 -15.22 -5.27 0.98
CA ILE A 306 -14.85 -6.64 1.37
C ILE A 306 -15.75 -7.12 2.51
N ILE A 307 -15.96 -6.30 3.54
CA ILE A 307 -16.84 -6.66 4.67
C ILE A 307 -18.28 -6.85 4.21
N GLN A 308 -18.81 -5.98 3.35
CA GLN A 308 -20.17 -6.13 2.81
C GLN A 308 -20.30 -7.40 1.96
N LYS A 309 -19.27 -7.74 1.18
CA LYS A 309 -19.20 -9.02 0.45
C LYS A 309 -19.28 -10.21 1.40
N ASP A 310 -18.55 -10.17 2.52
CA ASP A 310 -18.54 -11.25 3.53
C ASP A 310 -19.90 -11.39 4.26
N PHE A 311 -20.65 -10.29 4.40
CA PHE A 311 -22.05 -10.33 4.86
C PHE A 311 -23.03 -10.84 3.78
N GLY A 312 -22.61 -10.98 2.52
CA GLY A 312 -23.44 -11.37 1.39
C GLY A 312 -24.25 -10.24 0.77
N GLU A 313 -23.97 -8.99 1.18
CA GLU A 313 -24.57 -7.75 0.67
C GLU A 313 -23.83 -7.31 -0.61
N TYR A 314 -23.99 -8.10 -1.68
CA TYR A 314 -23.17 -8.01 -2.89
C TYR A 314 -23.35 -6.70 -3.66
N GLU A 315 -24.55 -6.12 -3.69
CA GLU A 315 -24.81 -4.87 -4.41
C GLU A 315 -24.13 -3.68 -3.74
N GLU A 316 -24.22 -3.62 -2.41
CA GLU A 316 -23.56 -2.59 -1.61
C GLU A 316 -22.05 -2.71 -1.75
N ALA A 317 -21.51 -3.95 -1.68
CA ALA A 317 -20.10 -4.22 -1.91
C ALA A 317 -19.63 -3.74 -3.28
N LEU A 318 -20.40 -4.03 -4.35
CA LEU A 318 -20.11 -3.57 -5.71
C LEU A 318 -20.11 -2.04 -5.84
N GLY A 319 -21.07 -1.37 -5.20
CA GLY A 319 -21.09 0.09 -5.15
C GLY A 319 -19.81 0.68 -4.54
N LEU A 320 -19.31 0.05 -3.47
CA LEU A 320 -18.09 0.45 -2.78
C LEU A 320 -16.83 0.16 -3.61
N PHE A 321 -16.73 -1.00 -4.25
CA PHE A 321 -15.61 -1.33 -5.14
C PHE A 321 -15.57 -0.41 -6.37
N PHE A 322 -16.70 -0.10 -6.96
CA PHE A 322 -16.75 0.87 -8.08
C PHE A 322 -16.38 2.28 -7.65
N ASN A 323 -16.76 2.69 -6.43
CA ASN A 323 -16.30 3.97 -5.87
C ASN A 323 -14.76 3.98 -5.72
N ALA A 324 -14.17 2.89 -5.22
CA ALA A 324 -12.72 2.76 -5.11
C ALA A 324 -12.03 2.79 -6.49
N LEU A 325 -12.58 2.08 -7.49
CA LEU A 325 -12.10 2.07 -8.87
C LEU A 325 -12.17 3.44 -9.56
N LEU A 326 -13.22 4.22 -9.32
CA LEU A 326 -13.34 5.56 -9.87
C LEU A 326 -12.24 6.50 -9.36
N LYS A 327 -11.80 6.30 -8.11
CA LYS A 327 -10.72 7.09 -7.49
C LYS A 327 -9.32 6.62 -7.91
N ARG A 328 -9.15 5.31 -8.08
CA ARG A 328 -7.88 4.64 -8.39
C ARG A 328 -8.07 3.54 -9.44
N PRO A 329 -8.33 3.92 -10.71
CA PRO A 329 -8.59 2.96 -11.79
C PRO A 329 -7.41 2.04 -12.11
N GLU A 330 -6.19 2.45 -11.75
CA GLU A 330 -4.96 1.66 -11.93
C GLU A 330 -4.81 0.52 -10.91
N ARG A 331 -5.65 0.47 -9.87
CA ARG A 331 -5.57 -0.58 -8.83
C ARG A 331 -6.40 -1.79 -9.24
N ALA A 332 -5.74 -2.75 -9.89
CA ALA A 332 -6.37 -3.98 -10.38
C ALA A 332 -7.03 -4.82 -9.25
N GLU A 333 -6.54 -4.71 -8.02
CA GLU A 333 -7.13 -5.33 -6.82
C GLU A 333 -8.61 -4.95 -6.63
N TYR A 334 -8.97 -3.68 -6.85
CA TYR A 334 -10.36 -3.22 -6.70
C TYR A 334 -11.26 -3.79 -7.79
N ALA A 335 -10.73 -3.89 -9.03
CA ALA A 335 -11.42 -4.52 -10.14
C ALA A 335 -11.62 -6.02 -9.91
N LEU A 336 -10.63 -6.70 -9.33
CA LEU A 336 -10.72 -8.11 -8.97
C LEU A 336 -11.80 -8.35 -7.91
N ASN A 337 -11.82 -7.55 -6.84
CA ASN A 337 -12.85 -7.65 -5.79
C ASN A 337 -14.26 -7.44 -6.36
N ALA A 338 -14.42 -6.47 -7.27
CA ALA A 338 -15.69 -6.26 -7.97
C ALA A 338 -16.06 -7.46 -8.86
N ALA A 339 -15.10 -8.04 -9.59
CA ALA A 339 -15.32 -9.19 -10.46
C ALA A 339 -15.72 -10.45 -9.67
N GLU A 340 -15.02 -10.74 -8.58
CA GLU A 340 -15.38 -11.84 -7.68
C GLU A 340 -16.79 -11.67 -7.11
N THR A 341 -17.11 -10.46 -6.67
CA THR A 341 -18.44 -10.15 -6.10
C THR A 341 -19.54 -10.28 -7.15
N LEU A 342 -19.29 -9.84 -8.39
CA LEU A 342 -20.22 -10.03 -9.50
C LEU A 342 -20.44 -11.50 -9.84
N THR A 343 -19.42 -12.35 -9.74
CA THR A 343 -19.54 -13.79 -9.92
C THR A 343 -20.43 -14.42 -8.85
N LEU A 344 -20.27 -14.01 -7.58
CA LEU A 344 -21.14 -14.44 -6.49
C LEU A 344 -22.59 -13.97 -6.66
N LEU A 345 -22.78 -12.74 -7.10
CA LEU A 345 -24.10 -12.20 -7.41
C LEU A 345 -24.75 -12.93 -8.59
N TYR A 346 -23.96 -13.31 -9.61
CA TYR A 346 -24.45 -14.06 -10.78
C TYR A 346 -25.04 -15.43 -10.38
N GLU A 347 -24.44 -16.11 -9.42
CA GLU A 347 -24.96 -17.38 -8.90
C GLU A 347 -26.33 -17.23 -8.23
N LYS A 348 -26.64 -16.04 -7.68
CA LYS A 348 -27.91 -15.76 -7.00
C LYS A 348 -28.93 -15.08 -7.92
N GLU A 349 -28.49 -14.07 -8.66
CA GLU A 349 -29.32 -13.15 -9.45
C GLU A 349 -28.65 -12.84 -10.81
N ALA A 350 -28.63 -13.83 -11.71
CA ALA A 350 -27.89 -13.77 -12.96
C ALA A 350 -28.22 -12.53 -13.83
N ASP A 351 -29.50 -12.19 -14.00
CA ASP A 351 -29.90 -11.03 -14.86
C ASP A 351 -29.44 -9.70 -14.28
N LYS A 352 -29.40 -9.58 -12.97
CA LYS A 352 -28.92 -8.38 -12.27
C LYS A 352 -27.41 -8.24 -12.42
N ALA A 353 -26.68 -9.33 -12.18
CA ALA A 353 -25.22 -9.35 -12.37
C ALA A 353 -24.83 -9.00 -13.81
N LYS A 354 -25.53 -9.53 -14.83
CA LYS A 354 -25.34 -9.17 -16.25
C LYS A 354 -25.50 -7.67 -16.50
N LYS A 355 -26.55 -7.07 -15.94
CA LYS A 355 -26.81 -5.62 -16.09
C LYS A 355 -25.71 -4.78 -15.47
N ILE A 356 -25.25 -5.16 -14.27
CA ILE A 356 -24.16 -4.45 -13.57
C ILE A 356 -22.84 -4.60 -14.34
N ALA A 357 -22.50 -5.81 -14.80
CA ALA A 357 -21.31 -6.06 -15.62
C ALA A 357 -21.31 -5.25 -16.91
N ALA A 358 -22.46 -5.21 -17.63
CA ALA A 358 -22.61 -4.42 -18.84
C ALA A 358 -22.47 -2.90 -18.58
N ASN A 359 -22.98 -2.43 -17.43
CA ASN A 359 -22.81 -1.03 -17.04
C ASN A 359 -21.34 -0.71 -16.70
N TRP A 360 -20.66 -1.61 -15.99
CA TRP A 360 -19.22 -1.48 -15.70
C TRP A 360 -18.39 -1.39 -16.98
N LEU A 361 -18.61 -2.32 -17.92
CA LEU A 361 -17.92 -2.30 -19.21
C LEU A 361 -18.16 -0.98 -19.99
N ARG A 362 -19.39 -0.43 -19.92
CA ARG A 362 -19.72 0.86 -20.58
C ARG A 362 -18.96 2.03 -19.95
N GLN A 363 -18.81 2.03 -18.63
CA GLN A 363 -18.09 3.09 -17.90
C GLN A 363 -16.58 2.98 -18.03
N MET A 364 -16.05 1.75 -18.08
CA MET A 364 -14.62 1.43 -18.12
C MET A 364 -14.33 0.39 -19.23
N PRO A 365 -14.41 0.76 -20.52
CA PRO A 365 -14.30 -0.20 -21.63
C PRO A 365 -12.92 -0.86 -21.72
N GLU A 366 -11.88 -0.24 -21.19
CA GLU A 366 -10.51 -0.81 -21.17
C GLU A 366 -10.26 -1.73 -19.97
N ASN A 367 -11.18 -1.79 -19.01
CA ASN A 367 -11.00 -2.65 -17.84
C ASN A 367 -11.15 -4.12 -18.23
N ILE A 368 -10.07 -4.89 -18.05
CA ILE A 368 -9.98 -6.28 -18.51
C ILE A 368 -10.95 -7.21 -17.75
N PHE A 369 -11.19 -6.94 -16.45
CA PHE A 369 -12.13 -7.73 -15.65
C PHE A 369 -13.57 -7.49 -16.10
N ALA A 370 -13.95 -6.25 -16.39
CA ALA A 370 -15.28 -5.91 -16.91
C ALA A 370 -15.51 -6.58 -18.29
N ARG A 371 -14.52 -6.54 -19.17
CA ARG A 371 -14.54 -7.20 -20.49
C ARG A 371 -14.76 -8.71 -20.33
N ARG A 372 -13.92 -9.35 -19.51
CA ARG A 372 -13.98 -10.79 -19.29
C ARG A 372 -15.30 -11.26 -18.70
N LEU A 373 -15.84 -10.55 -17.71
CA LEU A 373 -17.14 -10.90 -17.13
C LEU A 373 -18.29 -10.79 -18.12
N ASN A 374 -18.29 -9.80 -19.01
CA ASN A 374 -19.31 -9.69 -20.05
C ASN A 374 -19.21 -10.85 -21.07
N GLU A 375 -18.01 -11.32 -21.42
CA GLU A 375 -17.81 -12.51 -22.22
C GLU A 375 -18.38 -13.75 -21.52
N ILE A 376 -18.02 -13.95 -20.23
CA ILE A 376 -18.48 -15.09 -19.42
C ILE A 376 -20.01 -15.07 -19.28
N PHE A 377 -20.60 -13.95 -18.88
CA PHE A 377 -22.04 -13.84 -18.67
C PHE A 377 -22.87 -13.81 -19.97
N GLY A 378 -22.24 -13.44 -21.09
CA GLY A 378 -22.79 -13.49 -22.43
C GLY A 378 -22.64 -14.85 -23.12
N HIS A 379 -21.93 -15.80 -22.50
CA HIS A 379 -21.56 -17.09 -23.08
C HIS A 379 -20.84 -16.94 -24.43
N THR A 380 -19.97 -15.91 -24.54
CA THR A 380 -19.15 -15.68 -25.73
C THR A 380 -17.70 -16.07 -25.45
N ASP A 381 -17.09 -16.79 -26.39
CA ASP A 381 -15.66 -17.13 -26.33
C ASP A 381 -14.84 -15.94 -26.86
N GLY A 382 -14.65 -14.96 -25.99
CA GLY A 382 -13.99 -13.70 -26.33
C GLY A 382 -12.46 -13.76 -26.27
N SER A 383 -11.81 -12.76 -26.87
CA SER A 383 -10.35 -12.65 -26.97
C SER A 383 -9.65 -12.19 -25.69
N SER A 384 -10.38 -11.88 -24.62
CA SER A 384 -9.82 -11.26 -23.41
C SER A 384 -9.15 -12.24 -22.43
N GLY A 385 -9.28 -13.55 -22.64
CA GLY A 385 -8.85 -14.59 -21.69
C GLY A 385 -7.37 -14.53 -21.33
N THR A 386 -6.50 -14.32 -22.29
CA THR A 386 -5.04 -14.27 -22.11
C THR A 386 -4.60 -13.03 -21.30
N ASP A 387 -5.15 -11.86 -21.60
CA ASP A 387 -4.83 -10.62 -20.90
C ASP A 387 -5.42 -10.62 -19.49
N TYR A 388 -6.62 -11.20 -19.34
CA TYR A 388 -7.24 -11.44 -18.05
C TYR A 388 -6.37 -12.35 -17.16
N ALA A 389 -5.89 -13.48 -17.70
CA ALA A 389 -5.03 -14.41 -16.98
C ALA A 389 -3.72 -13.72 -16.52
N ARG A 390 -3.09 -12.93 -17.42
CA ARG A 390 -1.88 -12.17 -17.08
C ARG A 390 -2.11 -11.24 -15.89
N GLU A 391 -3.16 -10.42 -15.94
CA GLU A 391 -3.45 -9.45 -14.89
C GLU A 391 -3.81 -10.14 -13.58
N LEU A 392 -4.66 -11.18 -13.65
CA LEU A 392 -5.04 -11.99 -12.50
C LEU A 392 -3.82 -12.56 -11.77
N PHE A 393 -2.92 -13.21 -12.50
CA PHE A 393 -1.74 -13.85 -11.91
C PHE A 393 -0.67 -12.86 -11.44
N ASN A 394 -0.56 -11.69 -12.07
CA ASN A 394 0.29 -10.61 -11.55
C ASN A 394 -0.17 -10.15 -10.16
N GLN A 395 -1.48 -10.04 -9.93
CA GLN A 395 -2.03 -9.67 -8.61
C GLN A 395 -1.86 -10.79 -7.56
N PHE A 396 -1.99 -12.06 -7.98
CA PHE A 396 -1.92 -13.19 -7.06
C PHE A 396 -0.51 -13.65 -6.69
N ALA A 397 0.52 -13.27 -7.44
CA ALA A 397 1.86 -13.84 -7.32
C ALA A 397 2.42 -13.83 -5.87
N GLY A 398 2.19 -12.74 -5.12
CA GLY A 398 2.68 -12.59 -3.75
C GLY A 398 2.03 -13.55 -2.72
N ASN A 399 0.77 -13.92 -2.96
CA ASN A 399 -0.02 -14.75 -2.03
C ASN A 399 -0.39 -16.12 -2.62
N TYR A 400 0.09 -16.43 -3.82
CA TYR A 400 -0.32 -17.61 -4.58
C TYR A 400 -0.19 -18.92 -3.79
N GLU A 401 0.95 -19.16 -3.17
CA GLU A 401 1.19 -20.41 -2.42
C GLU A 401 0.33 -20.53 -1.17
N THR A 402 0.06 -19.42 -0.50
CA THR A 402 -0.88 -19.40 0.64
C THR A 402 -2.28 -19.81 0.19
N VAL A 403 -2.72 -19.31 -0.96
CA VAL A 403 -4.01 -19.69 -1.54
C VAL A 403 -4.02 -21.16 -1.98
N MET A 404 -2.95 -21.62 -2.67
CA MET A 404 -2.84 -23.01 -3.12
C MET A 404 -2.90 -24.01 -1.95
N ASN A 405 -2.26 -23.68 -0.83
CA ASN A 405 -2.34 -24.50 0.39
C ASN A 405 -3.77 -24.56 0.97
N LYS A 406 -4.48 -23.42 1.00
CA LYS A 406 -5.86 -23.35 1.50
C LYS A 406 -6.85 -24.17 0.65
N ILE A 407 -6.64 -24.23 -0.67
CA ILE A 407 -7.51 -24.97 -1.60
C ILE A 407 -7.07 -26.42 -1.81
N GLU A 408 -6.17 -26.93 -0.98
CA GLU A 408 -5.66 -28.31 -1.03
C GLU A 408 -5.10 -28.72 -2.41
N TYR A 409 -4.27 -27.85 -3.00
CA TYR A 409 -3.67 -28.08 -4.32
C TYR A 409 -2.64 -29.21 -4.29
N ARG A 410 -2.96 -30.37 -4.87
CA ARG A 410 -2.17 -31.61 -4.76
C ARG A 410 -1.42 -32.02 -6.03
N LEU A 411 -1.58 -31.27 -7.12
CA LEU A 411 -0.97 -31.63 -8.40
C LEU A 411 0.56 -31.77 -8.37
N PRO A 412 1.33 -30.97 -7.63
CA PRO A 412 2.80 -31.15 -7.58
C PRO A 412 3.21 -32.56 -7.10
N LEU A 413 2.56 -33.07 -6.07
CA LEU A 413 2.81 -34.41 -5.55
C LEU A 413 2.39 -35.49 -6.56
N LEU A 414 1.23 -35.31 -7.19
CA LEU A 414 0.73 -36.26 -8.18
C LEU A 414 1.62 -36.31 -9.42
N PHE A 415 2.06 -35.16 -9.95
CA PHE A 415 3.00 -35.13 -11.09
C PHE A 415 4.31 -35.82 -10.74
N LYS A 416 4.84 -35.61 -9.53
CA LYS A 416 6.03 -36.33 -9.05
C LYS A 416 5.82 -37.84 -9.00
N GLN A 417 4.66 -38.30 -8.58
CA GLN A 417 4.33 -39.75 -8.55
C GLN A 417 4.20 -40.34 -9.95
N LEU A 418 3.53 -39.63 -10.86
CA LEU A 418 3.28 -40.11 -12.23
C LEU A 418 4.52 -40.09 -13.11
N LEU A 419 5.38 -39.10 -12.94
CA LEU A 419 6.59 -38.93 -13.76
C LEU A 419 7.84 -39.54 -13.15
N GLY A 420 7.82 -39.85 -11.84
CA GLY A 420 8.99 -40.38 -11.14
C GLY A 420 10.20 -39.46 -11.24
N ALA A 421 11.38 -40.04 -11.46
CA ALA A 421 12.62 -39.30 -11.72
C ALA A 421 12.73 -38.96 -13.23
N ALA A 422 11.83 -38.11 -13.74
CA ALA A 422 11.91 -37.67 -15.14
C ALA A 422 13.28 -37.04 -15.42
N LYS A 423 13.91 -37.46 -16.54
CA LYS A 423 15.24 -37.03 -16.95
C LYS A 423 15.17 -36.16 -18.21
N GLY A 424 16.26 -35.47 -18.49
CA GLY A 424 16.45 -34.68 -19.71
C GLY A 424 15.81 -33.28 -19.63
N GLU A 425 15.44 -32.75 -20.78
CA GLU A 425 14.85 -31.40 -20.88
C GLU A 425 13.35 -31.43 -20.59
N ILE A 426 12.91 -30.67 -19.60
CA ILE A 426 11.49 -30.57 -19.19
C ILE A 426 11.02 -29.13 -19.35
N ILE A 427 9.90 -28.92 -20.04
CA ILE A 427 9.25 -27.63 -20.19
C ILE A 427 7.99 -27.62 -19.33
N ASP A 428 7.92 -26.66 -18.39
CA ASP A 428 6.78 -26.45 -17.51
C ASP A 428 5.96 -25.25 -18.02
N LEU A 429 4.82 -25.55 -18.69
CA LEU A 429 3.91 -24.56 -19.26
C LEU A 429 2.98 -24.04 -18.17
N GLY A 430 2.95 -22.71 -17.95
CA GLY A 430 2.22 -22.08 -16.88
C GLY A 430 2.83 -22.43 -15.52
N CYS A 431 4.14 -22.26 -15.40
CA CYS A 431 4.92 -22.72 -14.24
C CYS A 431 4.55 -22.00 -12.93
N GLY A 432 3.82 -20.86 -13.01
CA GLY A 432 3.42 -20.07 -11.87
C GLY A 432 4.61 -19.71 -10.98
N THR A 433 4.47 -19.87 -9.65
CA THR A 433 5.57 -19.66 -8.69
C THR A 433 6.56 -20.82 -8.62
N GLY A 434 6.44 -21.83 -9.49
CA GLY A 434 7.38 -22.94 -9.58
C GLY A 434 7.12 -24.15 -8.69
N LEU A 435 5.88 -24.40 -8.29
CA LEU A 435 5.53 -25.55 -7.44
C LEU A 435 5.79 -26.90 -8.15
N ILE A 436 5.49 -26.99 -9.46
CA ILE A 436 5.76 -28.19 -10.26
C ILE A 436 7.27 -28.37 -10.45
N GLY A 437 7.98 -27.30 -10.82
CA GLY A 437 9.42 -27.34 -10.96
C GLY A 437 10.11 -27.84 -9.68
N GLN A 438 9.69 -27.35 -8.51
CA GLN A 438 10.20 -27.80 -7.21
C GLN A 438 9.94 -29.30 -6.95
N ALA A 439 8.78 -29.81 -7.39
CA ALA A 439 8.45 -31.21 -7.22
C ALA A 439 9.24 -32.15 -8.15
N LEU A 440 9.58 -31.68 -9.37
CA LEU A 440 10.21 -32.49 -10.42
C LEU A 440 11.73 -32.33 -10.49
N LYS A 441 12.33 -31.23 -9.99
CA LYS A 441 13.78 -30.98 -10.08
C LYS A 441 14.61 -32.11 -9.46
N ASN A 442 15.59 -32.59 -10.22
CA ASN A 442 16.60 -33.54 -9.78
C ASN A 442 17.92 -33.30 -10.57
N ASP A 443 18.98 -34.06 -10.28
CA ASP A 443 20.31 -33.86 -10.87
C ASP A 443 20.40 -34.30 -12.35
N GLU A 444 19.41 -35.04 -12.87
CA GLU A 444 19.42 -35.60 -14.21
C GLU A 444 18.47 -34.85 -15.17
N ASN A 445 17.87 -33.72 -14.73
CA ASN A 445 16.99 -32.94 -15.57
C ASN A 445 17.33 -31.45 -15.61
N ARG A 446 16.88 -30.78 -16.68
CA ARG A 446 16.90 -29.34 -16.85
C ARG A 446 15.48 -28.85 -17.02
N LEU A 447 15.13 -27.79 -16.30
CA LEU A 447 13.79 -27.24 -16.27
C LEU A 447 13.73 -25.87 -16.95
N THR A 448 12.84 -25.74 -17.91
CA THR A 448 12.43 -24.43 -18.46
C THR A 448 11.00 -24.12 -18.00
N GLY A 449 10.83 -23.06 -17.20
CA GLY A 449 9.52 -22.57 -16.79
C GLY A 449 9.01 -21.51 -17.76
N VAL A 450 7.76 -21.63 -18.19
CA VAL A 450 7.08 -20.67 -19.08
C VAL A 450 5.82 -20.17 -18.39
N ASP A 451 5.68 -18.86 -18.24
CA ASP A 451 4.47 -18.25 -17.70
C ASP A 451 4.17 -16.93 -18.39
N ILE A 452 2.91 -16.50 -18.37
CA ILE A 452 2.49 -15.23 -18.95
C ILE A 452 2.67 -14.06 -17.97
N SER A 453 2.79 -14.36 -16.69
CA SER A 453 2.92 -13.39 -15.60
C SER A 453 4.38 -13.21 -15.21
N SER A 454 4.92 -12.00 -15.41
CA SER A 454 6.26 -11.64 -14.96
C SER A 454 6.40 -11.72 -13.44
N ALA A 455 5.34 -11.38 -12.69
CA ALA A 455 5.33 -11.47 -11.22
C ALA A 455 5.42 -12.93 -10.72
N MET A 456 4.75 -13.87 -11.41
CA MET A 456 4.89 -15.30 -11.12
C MET A 456 6.32 -15.79 -11.39
N LEU A 457 6.89 -15.41 -12.54
CA LEU A 457 8.27 -15.78 -12.89
C LEU A 457 9.29 -15.22 -11.92
N GLU A 458 9.08 -14.03 -11.37
CA GLU A 458 9.94 -13.49 -10.31
C GLU A 458 9.93 -14.37 -9.05
N GLN A 459 8.75 -14.85 -8.62
CA GLN A 459 8.66 -15.78 -7.48
C GLN A 459 9.30 -17.14 -7.81
N ALA A 460 9.08 -17.68 -9.02
CA ALA A 460 9.71 -18.91 -9.49
C ALA A 460 11.24 -18.80 -9.49
N GLY A 461 11.78 -17.64 -9.91
CA GLY A 461 13.20 -17.33 -9.91
C GLY A 461 13.84 -17.37 -8.52
N LYS A 462 13.12 -16.91 -7.49
CA LYS A 462 13.59 -16.94 -6.09
C LYS A 462 13.83 -18.38 -5.57
N LYS A 463 13.16 -19.39 -6.15
CA LYS A 463 13.32 -20.80 -5.76
C LYS A 463 14.58 -21.47 -6.36
N GLY A 464 15.12 -20.92 -7.44
CA GLY A 464 16.33 -21.41 -8.07
C GLY A 464 16.23 -22.84 -8.66
N VAL A 465 15.00 -23.31 -8.98
CA VAL A 465 14.78 -24.67 -9.49
C VAL A 465 14.76 -24.76 -11.01
N TYR A 466 14.54 -23.64 -11.71
CA TYR A 466 14.54 -23.57 -13.16
C TYR A 466 15.90 -23.14 -13.69
N ASP A 467 16.37 -23.82 -14.72
CA ASP A 467 17.57 -23.44 -15.49
C ASP A 467 17.28 -22.27 -16.42
N LYS A 468 16.00 -22.12 -16.84
CA LYS A 468 15.52 -21.02 -17.67
C LYS A 468 14.08 -20.64 -17.32
N LEU A 469 13.78 -19.34 -17.29
CA LEU A 469 12.43 -18.79 -17.18
C LEU A 469 12.12 -17.95 -18.40
N VAL A 470 10.89 -18.09 -18.94
CA VAL A 470 10.46 -17.42 -20.17
C VAL A 470 9.08 -16.80 -19.95
N GLU A 471 8.98 -15.49 -20.13
CA GLU A 471 7.70 -14.82 -20.17
C GLU A 471 7.07 -14.99 -21.56
N ALA A 472 6.01 -15.78 -21.65
CA ALA A 472 5.31 -16.02 -22.91
C ALA A 472 3.88 -16.53 -22.69
N ASP A 473 3.02 -16.23 -23.67
CA ASP A 473 1.75 -16.93 -23.87
C ASP A 473 2.02 -18.36 -24.29
N ILE A 474 1.41 -19.34 -23.61
CA ILE A 474 1.69 -20.77 -23.83
C ILE A 474 1.28 -21.25 -25.22
N GLU A 475 0.19 -20.74 -25.79
CA GLU A 475 -0.24 -21.12 -27.16
C GLU A 475 0.78 -20.64 -28.18
N LYS A 476 1.26 -19.40 -28.06
CA LYS A 476 2.30 -18.85 -28.95
C LYS A 476 3.63 -19.58 -28.77
N TYR A 477 3.99 -19.91 -27.52
CA TYR A 477 5.23 -20.63 -27.21
C TYR A 477 5.23 -22.04 -27.77
N CYS A 478 4.10 -22.77 -27.69
CA CYS A 478 3.95 -24.12 -28.21
C CYS A 478 4.13 -24.18 -29.77
N ARG A 479 3.80 -23.12 -30.52
CA ARG A 479 4.03 -23.06 -31.96
C ARG A 479 5.52 -23.15 -32.37
N ARG A 480 6.45 -22.86 -31.43
CA ARG A 480 7.91 -22.89 -31.63
C ARG A 480 8.60 -23.59 -30.46
N LEU A 481 8.00 -24.70 -30.01
CA LEU A 481 8.48 -25.43 -28.85
C LEU A 481 9.91 -25.97 -29.09
N PRO A 482 10.88 -25.67 -28.24
CA PRO A 482 12.23 -26.21 -28.36
C PRO A 482 12.25 -27.74 -28.12
N PRO A 483 13.31 -28.45 -28.48
CA PRO A 483 13.48 -29.86 -28.12
C PRO A 483 13.32 -30.06 -26.60
N ALA A 484 12.55 -31.08 -26.23
CA ALA A 484 12.33 -31.47 -24.85
C ALA A 484 11.95 -32.95 -24.78
N ASP A 485 12.27 -33.60 -23.68
CA ASP A 485 11.87 -34.98 -23.40
C ASP A 485 10.45 -35.02 -22.82
N TRP A 486 10.14 -34.00 -21.98
CA TRP A 486 8.85 -33.85 -21.36
C TRP A 486 8.31 -32.42 -21.50
N VAL A 487 7.01 -32.31 -21.67
CA VAL A 487 6.25 -31.08 -21.45
C VAL A 487 5.27 -31.36 -20.31
N VAL A 488 5.17 -30.44 -19.37
CA VAL A 488 4.21 -30.54 -18.26
C VAL A 488 3.32 -29.28 -18.21
N ALA A 489 2.04 -29.42 -17.80
CA ALA A 489 1.13 -28.30 -17.64
C ALA A 489 0.10 -28.62 -16.54
N ALA A 490 0.29 -28.05 -15.36
CA ALA A 490 -0.55 -28.31 -14.20
C ALA A 490 -1.51 -27.16 -13.91
N ASP A 491 -2.82 -27.41 -14.00
CA ASP A 491 -3.93 -26.45 -13.78
C ASP A 491 -3.89 -25.19 -14.67
N VAL A 492 -3.27 -25.28 -15.83
CA VAL A 492 -3.06 -24.18 -16.79
C VAL A 492 -4.24 -24.04 -17.72
N PHE A 493 -4.78 -25.17 -18.20
CA PHE A 493 -5.84 -25.18 -19.22
C PHE A 493 -7.20 -24.72 -18.71
N GLY A 494 -7.34 -24.45 -17.43
CA GLY A 494 -8.47 -23.70 -16.91
C GLY A 494 -8.60 -22.26 -17.46
N TYR A 495 -7.57 -21.76 -18.15
CA TYR A 495 -7.57 -20.43 -18.79
C TYR A 495 -7.54 -20.50 -20.33
N VAL A 496 -7.57 -21.71 -20.89
CA VAL A 496 -7.53 -21.96 -22.33
C VAL A 496 -8.75 -22.80 -22.73
N GLY A 497 -9.61 -22.28 -23.62
CA GLY A 497 -10.80 -23.01 -24.06
C GLY A 497 -10.46 -24.11 -25.04
N ARG A 498 -9.84 -23.78 -26.18
CA ARG A 498 -9.51 -24.74 -27.24
C ARG A 498 -8.09 -25.26 -27.08
N LEU A 499 -7.94 -26.58 -27.09
CA LEU A 499 -6.63 -27.23 -26.95
C LEU A 499 -6.07 -27.75 -28.29
N ASP A 500 -6.81 -27.54 -29.43
CA ASP A 500 -6.43 -27.97 -30.78
C ASP A 500 -5.10 -27.38 -31.28
N GLY A 501 -4.72 -26.19 -30.77
CA GLY A 501 -3.45 -25.52 -31.11
C GLY A 501 -2.27 -25.96 -30.25
N ILE A 502 -2.54 -26.49 -29.07
CA ILE A 502 -1.50 -26.82 -28.07
C ILE A 502 -1.13 -28.30 -28.13
N ILE A 503 -2.13 -29.21 -28.02
CA ILE A 503 -1.87 -30.65 -27.92
C ILE A 503 -1.08 -31.17 -29.15
N PRO A 504 -1.44 -30.85 -30.40
CA PRO A 504 -0.65 -31.29 -31.55
C PRO A 504 0.74 -30.66 -31.63
N ALA A 505 0.91 -29.45 -31.12
CA ALA A 505 2.19 -28.75 -31.14
C ALA A 505 3.21 -29.34 -30.14
N VAL A 506 2.74 -30.04 -29.10
CA VAL A 506 3.61 -30.70 -28.11
C VAL A 506 4.17 -32.02 -28.65
N PHE A 507 3.39 -32.75 -29.50
CA PHE A 507 3.86 -34.01 -30.11
C PHE A 507 5.15 -33.78 -30.93
N PRO A 508 6.13 -34.70 -30.94
CA PRO A 508 6.15 -36.06 -30.34
C PRO A 508 6.67 -36.15 -28.90
N ARG A 509 6.79 -35.06 -28.17
CA ARG A 509 7.32 -35.05 -26.80
C ARG A 509 6.35 -35.74 -25.84
N ASN A 510 6.85 -36.37 -24.79
CA ASN A 510 5.99 -36.85 -23.72
C ASN A 510 5.25 -35.68 -23.06
N PHE A 511 3.95 -35.83 -22.80
CA PHE A 511 3.10 -34.77 -22.28
C PHE A 511 2.34 -35.20 -21.03
N CYS A 512 2.53 -34.47 -19.93
CA CYS A 512 1.78 -34.66 -18.69
C CYS A 512 1.04 -33.37 -18.34
N PHE A 513 -0.29 -33.39 -18.29
CA PHE A 513 -1.09 -32.21 -18.01
C PHE A 513 -2.40 -32.53 -17.31
N SER A 514 -3.00 -31.52 -16.68
CA SER A 514 -4.31 -31.64 -16.04
C SER A 514 -5.36 -30.76 -16.72
N VAL A 515 -6.60 -31.24 -16.71
CA VAL A 515 -7.80 -30.47 -17.09
C VAL A 515 -8.88 -30.67 -16.04
N ALA A 516 -9.61 -29.59 -15.72
CA ALA A 516 -10.86 -29.71 -14.96
C ALA A 516 -11.92 -30.37 -15.85
N ALA A 517 -12.64 -31.36 -15.33
CA ALA A 517 -13.59 -32.14 -16.11
C ALA A 517 -14.91 -31.37 -16.30
N ALA A 518 -15.37 -31.27 -17.56
CA ALA A 518 -16.69 -30.80 -17.89
C ALA A 518 -17.73 -31.90 -17.64
N ALA A 519 -18.90 -31.52 -17.16
CA ALA A 519 -20.03 -32.44 -16.93
C ALA A 519 -20.90 -32.63 -18.17
N GLY A 520 -20.85 -31.70 -19.14
CA GLY A 520 -21.64 -31.67 -20.36
C GLY A 520 -21.05 -32.49 -21.49
N THR A 521 -21.73 -32.44 -22.65
CA THR A 521 -21.33 -33.11 -23.89
C THR A 521 -20.43 -32.27 -24.82
N ASP A 522 -20.34 -30.98 -24.55
CA ASP A 522 -19.52 -30.07 -25.32
C ASP A 522 -18.02 -30.34 -25.09
N ASP A 523 -17.20 -30.01 -26.06
CA ASP A 523 -15.75 -30.20 -25.98
C ASP A 523 -15.13 -29.49 -24.79
N TYR A 524 -15.63 -28.28 -24.46
CA TYR A 524 -15.28 -27.51 -23.29
C TYR A 524 -16.41 -26.53 -22.91
N GLU A 525 -16.41 -26.11 -21.66
CA GLU A 525 -17.35 -25.11 -21.11
C GLU A 525 -16.63 -24.00 -20.38
N LEU A 526 -17.09 -22.75 -20.51
CA LEU A 526 -16.64 -21.62 -19.72
C LEU A 526 -17.54 -21.43 -18.50
N THR A 527 -16.97 -21.61 -17.32
CA THR A 527 -17.73 -21.48 -16.06
C THR A 527 -17.89 -20.02 -15.63
N PRO A 528 -18.86 -19.71 -14.75
CA PRO A 528 -19.01 -18.36 -14.20
C PRO A 528 -17.77 -17.83 -13.45
N SER A 529 -16.91 -18.72 -12.96
CA SER A 529 -15.63 -18.35 -12.34
C SER A 529 -14.56 -17.91 -13.35
N GLY A 530 -14.86 -17.87 -14.66
CA GLY A 530 -13.93 -17.48 -15.71
C GLY A 530 -12.96 -18.56 -16.14
N ARG A 531 -13.12 -19.78 -15.63
CA ARG A 531 -12.27 -20.93 -15.96
C ARG A 531 -12.94 -21.86 -16.93
N TYR A 532 -12.16 -22.50 -17.78
CA TYR A 532 -12.63 -23.57 -18.67
C TYR A 532 -12.57 -24.92 -17.99
N ARG A 533 -13.57 -25.75 -18.30
CA ARG A 533 -13.57 -27.20 -18.05
C ARG A 533 -13.60 -27.92 -19.40
N HIS A 534 -12.94 -29.05 -19.49
CA HIS A 534 -12.80 -29.80 -20.73
C HIS A 534 -13.43 -31.19 -20.63
N ASN A 535 -14.07 -31.60 -21.69
CA ASN A 535 -14.56 -32.98 -21.79
C ASN A 535 -13.36 -33.92 -21.93
N PRO A 536 -13.15 -34.90 -21.05
CA PRO A 536 -12.01 -35.81 -21.13
C PRO A 536 -11.94 -36.60 -22.43
N GLU A 537 -13.09 -36.95 -23.01
CA GLU A 537 -13.14 -37.65 -24.32
C GLU A 537 -12.69 -36.76 -25.49
N TYR A 538 -13.03 -35.48 -25.46
CA TYR A 538 -12.48 -34.52 -26.42
C TYR A 538 -10.95 -34.45 -26.33
N VAL A 539 -10.42 -34.30 -25.14
CA VAL A 539 -8.96 -34.26 -24.89
C VAL A 539 -8.27 -35.53 -25.38
N LYS A 540 -8.85 -36.70 -25.09
CA LYS A 540 -8.33 -37.99 -25.53
C LYS A 540 -8.31 -38.12 -27.04
N LYS A 541 -9.39 -37.69 -27.73
CA LYS A 541 -9.46 -37.66 -29.20
C LYS A 541 -8.38 -36.77 -29.81
N LEU A 542 -8.12 -35.60 -29.20
CA LEU A 542 -7.05 -34.70 -29.63
C LEU A 542 -5.66 -35.34 -29.49
N LEU A 543 -5.39 -36.00 -28.37
CA LEU A 543 -4.12 -36.74 -28.16
C LEU A 543 -3.92 -37.84 -29.21
N GLN A 544 -4.95 -38.65 -29.45
CA GLN A 544 -4.92 -39.72 -30.43
C GLN A 544 -4.69 -39.15 -31.85
N LYS A 545 -5.42 -38.08 -32.21
CA LYS A 545 -5.27 -37.39 -33.51
C LYS A 545 -3.87 -36.78 -33.68
N ALA A 546 -3.24 -36.32 -32.57
CA ALA A 546 -1.87 -35.79 -32.60
C ALA A 546 -0.82 -36.88 -32.80
N GLY A 547 -1.13 -38.18 -32.57
CA GLY A 547 -0.21 -39.30 -32.75
C GLY A 547 0.20 -40.03 -31.46
N TYR A 548 -0.32 -39.60 -30.30
CA TYR A 548 -0.04 -40.30 -29.02
C TYR A 548 -0.74 -41.68 -29.01
N SER A 549 -0.01 -42.73 -28.70
CA SER A 549 -0.49 -44.11 -28.66
C SER A 549 -0.57 -44.72 -27.27
N ASP A 550 0.25 -44.21 -26.32
CA ASP A 550 0.21 -44.56 -24.90
C ASP A 550 -0.38 -43.38 -24.12
N ILE A 551 -1.66 -43.48 -23.76
CA ILE A 551 -2.41 -42.43 -23.07
C ILE A 551 -2.95 -42.99 -21.76
N MET A 552 -2.43 -42.50 -20.66
CA MET A 552 -2.92 -42.81 -19.30
C MET A 552 -3.79 -41.68 -18.80
N GLU A 553 -4.93 -42.00 -18.21
CA GLU A 553 -5.86 -41.07 -17.57
C GLU A 553 -5.88 -41.33 -16.07
N HIS A 554 -5.64 -40.30 -15.27
CA HIS A 554 -5.74 -40.36 -13.82
C HIS A 554 -6.77 -39.35 -13.32
N ARG A 555 -7.95 -39.86 -12.92
CA ARG A 555 -9.06 -39.03 -12.38
C ARG A 555 -8.77 -38.67 -10.92
N THR A 556 -8.90 -37.38 -10.57
CA THR A 556 -8.60 -36.86 -9.23
C THR A 556 -9.27 -35.51 -8.98
N GLY A 557 -9.43 -35.16 -7.71
CA GLY A 557 -9.72 -33.78 -7.34
C GLY A 557 -8.47 -32.93 -7.52
N LEU A 558 -8.55 -31.89 -8.33
CA LEU A 558 -7.42 -31.00 -8.64
C LEU A 558 -7.17 -30.00 -7.49
N ARG A 559 -8.25 -29.43 -6.96
CA ARG A 559 -8.29 -28.41 -5.91
C ARG A 559 -9.71 -28.27 -5.35
N ARG A 560 -9.91 -27.37 -4.39
CA ARG A 560 -11.24 -26.95 -3.95
C ARG A 560 -11.58 -25.55 -4.49
N GLU A 561 -12.80 -25.34 -4.94
CA GLU A 561 -13.39 -24.02 -5.23
C GLU A 561 -14.67 -23.85 -4.41
N ASN A 562 -14.80 -22.77 -3.68
CA ASN A 562 -15.94 -22.50 -2.78
C ASN A 562 -16.24 -23.69 -1.84
N GLY A 563 -15.19 -24.33 -1.31
CA GLY A 563 -15.32 -25.51 -0.43
C GLY A 563 -15.68 -26.83 -1.12
N ARG A 564 -15.95 -26.83 -2.45
CA ARG A 564 -16.29 -28.03 -3.22
C ARG A 564 -15.09 -28.55 -4.02
N PRO A 565 -14.89 -29.87 -4.18
CA PRO A 565 -13.81 -30.40 -5.00
C PRO A 565 -14.07 -30.07 -6.48
N VAL A 566 -13.02 -29.68 -7.18
CA VAL A 566 -13.01 -29.58 -8.64
C VAL A 566 -12.45 -30.89 -9.19
N GLU A 567 -13.34 -31.72 -9.71
CA GLU A 567 -12.94 -32.96 -10.33
C GLU A 567 -12.21 -32.72 -11.65
N GLY A 568 -11.18 -33.50 -11.92
CA GLY A 568 -10.37 -33.38 -13.14
C GLY A 568 -9.66 -34.66 -13.52
N VAL A 569 -8.94 -34.56 -14.62
CA VAL A 569 -8.15 -35.66 -15.17
C VAL A 569 -6.72 -35.18 -15.42
N VAL A 570 -5.75 -35.94 -14.96
CA VAL A 570 -4.35 -35.83 -15.37
C VAL A 570 -4.08 -36.83 -16.48
N PHE A 571 -3.65 -36.33 -17.63
CA PHE A 571 -3.24 -37.14 -18.76
C PHE A 571 -1.72 -37.29 -18.78
N VAL A 572 -1.26 -38.52 -18.99
CA VAL A 572 0.14 -38.80 -19.34
C VAL A 572 0.12 -39.45 -20.69
N ALA A 573 0.62 -38.75 -21.71
CA ALA A 573 0.64 -39.17 -23.09
C ALA A 573 2.07 -39.33 -23.61
N LYS A 574 2.36 -40.49 -24.25
CA LYS A 574 3.70 -40.83 -24.78
C LYS A 574 3.57 -41.29 -26.21
N GLU A 575 4.62 -41.02 -27.01
CA GLU A 575 4.87 -41.72 -28.24
C GLU A 575 5.36 -43.15 -27.90
N LYS A 576 5.05 -44.14 -28.77
CA LYS A 576 5.53 -45.52 -28.56
C LYS A 576 7.02 -45.66 -28.78
#